data_6b97028be99150e2bb252956f0447cf1
#
_entry.id   6b97028be99150e2bb252956f0447cf1
#
_cell.length_a   1.000
_cell.length_b   1.000
_cell.length_c   1.000
_cell.angle_alpha   90.00
_cell.angle_beta   90.00
_cell.angle_gamma   90.00
#
_symmetry.space_group_name_H-M   'P 1'
#
loop_
_entity.id
_entity.type
_entity.pdbx_description
1 polymer ?
#
loop_
_entity_poly.entity_id
_entity_poly.type
_entity_poly.pdbx_seq_one_letter_code
_entity_poly.pdbx_strand_id
1 'polypeptide(L)'
;MKLKYKHQRFQADATKSVTDIFIGQQYCDSADFLIDQGIQKNMYAVTGFGNQRLMLDKEVLTENLRQIQMGWGLKPVDYLQGDMTNPMFTIEMETGTGKTYTYIKTMYELNKRYGWSKFIIVVPSIAIREGVQKSFETMQEHFATEYGKRIQFFVYNSKQLSKIDSFASDCGLHVMIINTQAFNSSMNEDKNLEGRSGDAAARIIFSKRDEFGSRRPIDILAQTNPIMIIDEPQSVLGANKANATRKGIAKFHPLFTLLYSATHRKDDVYNMVYRLDAMDAYNRKLVKKIEVKGISQKGSTATNGFVYLDEVVIGKGNPQARISFDVKTANGFKQTTRLVGEGFNLFEQSGELAEYDNHFIVERIDGIDGSVRFLNGLTLYEGDAIGKVNEDVLRKIQIRETIRTHIELSLIHISEPTRH
;
A
#
# COMPACT_ATOMS: atom_id res chain seq x y z
N MET A 1 -9.22 -26.44 -5.43
CA MET A 1 -8.15 -26.14 -6.40
C MET A 1 -6.94 -25.68 -5.60
N LYS A 2 -5.78 -26.40 -5.62
CA LYS A 2 -4.57 -25.98 -4.91
C LYS A 2 -3.84 -24.97 -5.78
N LEU A 3 -3.63 -23.76 -5.27
CA LEU A 3 -2.82 -22.75 -5.94
C LEU A 3 -1.35 -23.19 -5.91
N LYS A 4 -0.71 -23.24 -7.07
CA LYS A 4 0.72 -23.45 -7.20
C LYS A 4 1.41 -22.11 -7.30
N TYR A 5 2.26 -21.79 -6.33
CA TYR A 5 3.08 -20.58 -6.36
C TYR A 5 4.38 -20.86 -7.10
N LYS A 6 4.72 -19.94 -8.01
CA LYS A 6 5.99 -19.99 -8.74
C LYS A 6 7.04 -19.18 -7.97
N HIS A 7 8.20 -19.77 -7.76
CA HIS A 7 9.31 -19.03 -7.16
C HIS A 7 9.77 -17.90 -8.08
N GLN A 8 9.71 -16.68 -7.60
CA GLN A 8 10.16 -15.50 -8.31
C GLN A 8 11.51 -15.04 -7.75
N ARG A 9 12.48 -14.82 -8.65
CA ARG A 9 13.84 -14.44 -8.26
C ARG A 9 13.84 -13.13 -7.46
N PHE A 10 13.12 -12.11 -7.90
CA PHE A 10 13.07 -10.82 -7.22
C PHE A 10 12.50 -10.90 -5.79
N GLN A 11 11.56 -11.83 -5.51
CA GLN A 11 11.05 -12.07 -4.16
C GLN A 11 12.09 -12.78 -3.28
N ALA A 12 12.82 -13.74 -3.86
CA ALA A 12 13.93 -14.40 -3.17
C ALA A 12 15.05 -13.39 -2.88
N ASP A 13 15.37 -12.53 -3.82
CA ASP A 13 16.37 -11.47 -3.69
C ASP A 13 15.99 -10.48 -2.57
N ALA A 14 14.75 -10.02 -2.53
CA ALA A 14 14.24 -9.16 -1.46
C ALA A 14 14.32 -9.84 -0.08
N THR A 15 13.90 -11.11 0.01
CA THR A 15 14.01 -11.91 1.24
C THR A 15 15.47 -12.07 1.68
N LYS A 16 16.36 -12.38 0.73
CA LYS A 16 17.79 -12.52 1.00
C LYS A 16 18.40 -11.21 1.51
N SER A 17 18.05 -10.07 0.91
CA SER A 17 18.52 -8.76 1.36
C SER A 17 18.16 -8.49 2.81
N VAL A 18 16.95 -8.86 3.25
CA VAL A 18 16.55 -8.70 4.66
C VAL A 18 17.30 -9.67 5.58
N THR A 19 17.43 -10.94 5.19
CA THR A 19 18.11 -11.91 6.04
C THR A 19 19.61 -11.64 6.15
N ASP A 20 20.24 -11.15 5.10
CA ASP A 20 21.68 -10.88 5.09
C ASP A 20 22.09 -9.66 5.95
N ILE A 21 21.13 -8.80 6.36
CA ILE A 21 21.40 -7.73 7.36
C ILE A 21 22.03 -8.32 8.62
N PHE A 22 21.59 -9.50 9.01
CA PHE A 22 21.92 -10.15 10.29
C PHE A 22 23.02 -11.22 10.15
N ILE A 23 23.85 -11.16 9.10
CA ILE A 23 25.02 -12.04 8.99
C ILE A 23 25.93 -11.83 10.19
N GLY A 24 26.29 -12.92 10.86
CA GLY A 24 27.03 -12.92 12.13
C GLY A 24 26.17 -13.13 13.36
N GLN A 25 24.85 -12.99 13.27
CA GLN A 25 23.91 -13.37 14.35
C GLN A 25 23.91 -14.89 14.51
N GLN A 26 24.14 -15.33 15.73
CA GLN A 26 24.13 -16.76 16.06
C GLN A 26 22.71 -17.30 16.04
N TYR A 27 22.55 -18.53 15.53
CA TYR A 27 21.30 -19.28 15.63
C TYR A 27 21.03 -19.65 17.08
N CYS A 28 19.78 -19.44 17.51
CA CYS A 28 19.28 -19.92 18.78
C CYS A 28 17.91 -20.55 18.54
N ASP A 29 17.73 -21.82 18.94
CA ASP A 29 16.43 -22.44 18.79
C ASP A 29 15.38 -21.66 19.60
N SER A 30 14.22 -21.46 19.02
CA SER A 30 13.13 -20.74 19.71
C SER A 30 12.67 -21.40 21.00
N ALA A 31 12.91 -22.69 21.15
CA ALA A 31 12.64 -23.43 22.38
C ALA A 31 13.65 -23.16 23.50
N ASP A 32 14.85 -22.67 23.16
CA ASP A 32 15.91 -22.39 24.13
C ASP A 32 15.84 -20.96 24.69
N PHE A 33 15.13 -20.03 24.00
CA PHE A 33 15.00 -18.66 24.47
C PHE A 33 13.75 -18.46 25.34
N LEU A 34 13.92 -18.72 26.62
CA LEU A 34 12.87 -18.65 27.63
C LEU A 34 12.71 -17.22 28.14
N ILE A 35 11.47 -16.80 28.35
CA ILE A 35 11.10 -15.53 28.97
C ILE A 35 10.32 -15.76 30.26
N ASP A 36 10.59 -14.94 31.28
CA ASP A 36 9.81 -14.94 32.52
C ASP A 36 8.57 -14.06 32.32
N GLN A 37 7.39 -14.69 32.29
CA GLN A 37 6.12 -13.96 32.14
C GLN A 37 5.64 -13.26 33.42
N GLY A 38 6.46 -13.22 34.47
CA GLY A 38 6.16 -12.49 35.71
C GLY A 38 4.98 -13.07 36.51
N ILE A 39 4.68 -14.35 36.34
CA ILE A 39 3.70 -15.05 37.17
C ILE A 39 4.38 -15.40 38.48
N GLN A 40 3.75 -15.04 39.61
CA GLN A 40 4.26 -15.33 40.95
C GLN A 40 4.74 -16.79 41.06
N LYS A 41 5.87 -16.95 41.77
CA LYS A 41 6.62 -18.21 42.03
C LYS A 41 5.77 -19.31 42.70
N ASN A 42 4.65 -19.67 42.14
CA ASN A 42 4.02 -20.94 42.46
C ASN A 42 4.57 -21.97 41.48
N MET A 43 4.79 -23.14 41.89
CA MET A 43 5.49 -24.33 41.35
C MET A 43 5.17 -24.70 39.87
N TYR A 44 4.43 -23.84 39.14
CA TYR A 44 4.06 -23.92 37.74
C TYR A 44 4.25 -22.54 37.08
N ALA A 45 5.45 -21.95 37.18
CA ALA A 45 5.75 -20.77 36.39
C ALA A 45 5.58 -21.10 34.91
N VAL A 46 4.60 -20.49 34.26
CA VAL A 46 4.42 -20.65 32.81
C VAL A 46 5.58 -19.92 32.16
N THR A 47 6.54 -20.70 31.70
CA THR A 47 7.68 -20.20 30.93
C THR A 47 7.18 -19.78 29.56
N GLY A 48 7.44 -18.57 29.16
CA GLY A 48 7.15 -18.10 27.83
C GLY A 48 8.37 -18.23 26.90
N PHE A 49 8.14 -18.03 25.61
CA PHE A 49 9.16 -18.07 24.58
C PHE A 49 9.19 -16.74 23.81
N GLY A 50 10.39 -16.27 23.50
CA GLY A 50 10.59 -15.02 22.75
C GLY A 50 11.66 -15.17 21.67
N ASN A 51 11.94 -14.07 21.00
CA ASN A 51 13.07 -13.99 20.09
C ASN A 51 14.34 -13.66 20.85
N GLN A 52 15.43 -14.36 20.53
CA GLN A 52 16.76 -13.98 20.97
C GLN A 52 17.06 -12.52 20.60
N ARG A 53 17.70 -11.80 21.49
CA ARG A 53 18.12 -10.40 21.24
C ARG A 53 19.12 -10.33 20.09
N LEU A 54 19.18 -9.18 19.46
CA LEU A 54 20.19 -8.88 18.46
C LEU A 54 21.55 -8.76 19.17
N MET A 55 22.48 -9.63 18.78
CA MET A 55 23.82 -9.71 19.38
C MET A 55 24.87 -8.97 18.55
N LEU A 56 24.48 -8.44 17.39
CA LEU A 56 25.38 -7.71 16.49
C LEU A 56 25.53 -6.27 16.94
N ASP A 57 26.75 -5.78 16.90
CA ASP A 57 27.06 -4.37 17.12
C ASP A 57 26.61 -3.51 15.94
N LYS A 58 26.46 -2.23 16.19
CA LYS A 58 26.01 -1.24 15.19
C LYS A 58 26.92 -1.21 13.96
N GLU A 59 28.22 -1.36 14.17
CA GLU A 59 29.26 -1.37 13.15
C GLU A 59 29.08 -2.55 12.19
N VAL A 60 28.85 -3.74 12.73
CA VAL A 60 28.62 -4.96 11.93
C VAL A 60 27.33 -4.85 11.13
N LEU A 61 26.25 -4.38 11.75
CA LEU A 61 24.98 -4.15 11.05
C LEU A 61 25.14 -3.12 9.92
N THR A 62 25.89 -2.03 10.17
CA THR A 62 26.13 -0.99 9.17
C THR A 62 26.94 -1.55 7.99
N GLU A 63 27.96 -2.37 8.26
CA GLU A 63 28.76 -2.98 7.19
C GLU A 63 27.93 -3.98 6.36
N ASN A 64 27.20 -4.87 7.00
CA ASN A 64 26.27 -5.78 6.31
C ASN A 64 25.29 -5.01 5.41
N LEU A 65 24.73 -3.92 5.93
CA LEU A 65 23.81 -3.05 5.19
C LEU A 65 24.48 -2.41 3.98
N ARG A 66 25.71 -1.91 4.11
CA ARG A 66 26.48 -1.34 3.00
C ARG A 66 26.73 -2.35 1.89
N GLN A 67 27.11 -3.57 2.25
CA GLN A 67 27.34 -4.65 1.29
C GLN A 67 26.06 -4.98 0.51
N ILE A 68 24.91 -5.06 1.18
CA ILE A 68 23.62 -5.26 0.55
C ILE A 68 23.29 -4.11 -0.41
N GLN A 69 23.45 -2.87 0.06
CA GLN A 69 23.14 -1.67 -0.72
C GLN A 69 24.03 -1.56 -1.98
N MET A 70 25.33 -1.80 -1.83
CA MET A 70 26.24 -1.84 -2.98
C MET A 70 25.85 -2.94 -3.98
N GLY A 71 25.48 -4.12 -3.49
CA GLY A 71 25.04 -5.23 -4.34
C GLY A 71 23.79 -4.91 -5.18
N TRP A 72 22.94 -4.02 -4.72
CA TRP A 72 21.74 -3.56 -5.43
C TRP A 72 21.89 -2.20 -6.13
N GLY A 73 23.06 -1.60 -6.10
CA GLY A 73 23.27 -0.26 -6.66
C GLY A 73 22.53 0.85 -5.89
N LEU A 74 22.16 0.60 -4.63
CA LEU A 74 21.61 1.59 -3.73
C LEU A 74 22.74 2.44 -3.15
N LYS A 75 22.41 3.68 -2.76
CA LYS A 75 23.37 4.55 -2.07
C LYS A 75 23.71 3.96 -0.71
N PRO A 76 24.97 3.58 -0.46
CA PRO A 76 25.37 3.06 0.85
C PRO A 76 25.20 4.11 1.96
N VAL A 77 24.78 3.67 3.13
CA VAL A 77 24.68 4.54 4.31
C VAL A 77 26.02 4.69 4.98
N ASP A 78 26.27 5.86 5.57
CA ASP A 78 27.49 6.11 6.36
C ASP A 78 27.41 5.46 7.73
N TYR A 79 26.20 5.36 8.28
CA TYR A 79 25.89 4.74 9.57
C TYR A 79 24.45 4.24 9.59
N LEU A 80 24.19 3.27 10.47
CA LEU A 80 22.83 2.77 10.68
C LEU A 80 21.93 3.90 11.21
N GLN A 81 20.87 4.19 10.46
CA GLN A 81 19.92 5.25 10.82
C GLN A 81 18.89 4.74 11.83
N GLY A 82 18.49 5.63 12.75
CA GLY A 82 17.48 5.34 13.75
C GLY A 82 18.06 4.83 15.07
N ASP A 83 17.17 4.30 15.91
CA ASP A 83 17.50 3.82 17.25
C ASP A 83 17.91 2.34 17.19
N MET A 84 19.03 1.99 17.83
CA MET A 84 19.49 0.60 17.96
C MET A 84 18.57 -0.27 18.80
N THR A 85 17.72 0.30 19.62
CA THR A 85 16.72 -0.46 20.37
C THR A 85 15.58 -0.98 19.47
N ASN A 86 15.37 -0.37 18.31
CA ASN A 86 14.44 -0.80 17.28
C ASN A 86 14.93 -0.32 15.90
N PRO A 87 15.98 -0.94 15.34
CA PRO A 87 16.46 -0.57 14.02
C PRO A 87 15.38 -0.85 12.96
N MET A 88 15.20 0.09 12.03
CA MET A 88 14.21 0.00 10.98
C MET A 88 14.86 -0.20 9.62
N PHE A 89 14.31 -1.09 8.82
CA PHE A 89 14.82 -1.40 7.48
C PHE A 89 13.70 -1.28 6.45
N THR A 90 13.99 -0.64 5.33
CA THR A 90 13.03 -0.33 4.27
C THR A 90 13.16 -1.28 3.10
N ILE A 91 12.05 -1.86 2.68
CA ILE A 91 11.92 -2.73 1.52
C ILE A 91 10.89 -2.10 0.57
N GLU A 92 11.33 -1.65 -0.59
CA GLU A 92 10.47 -1.08 -1.62
C GLU A 92 10.16 -2.14 -2.68
N MET A 93 8.89 -2.44 -2.85
CA MET A 93 8.40 -3.37 -3.86
C MET A 93 7.10 -2.84 -4.46
N GLU A 94 7.04 -2.74 -5.77
CA GLU A 94 5.86 -2.22 -6.49
C GLU A 94 4.59 -3.01 -6.17
N THR A 95 3.44 -2.34 -6.25
CA THR A 95 2.13 -2.95 -6.05
C THR A 95 1.91 -4.09 -7.04
N GLY A 96 1.37 -5.22 -6.56
CA GLY A 96 1.14 -6.40 -7.40
C GLY A 96 2.35 -7.32 -7.57
N THR A 97 3.55 -6.97 -7.05
CA THR A 97 4.74 -7.84 -7.10
C THR A 97 4.78 -8.90 -6.01
N GLY A 98 3.80 -8.94 -5.11
CA GLY A 98 3.68 -9.97 -4.07
C GLY A 98 4.44 -9.62 -2.77
N LYS A 99 4.36 -8.37 -2.29
CA LYS A 99 4.90 -7.95 -0.98
C LYS A 99 4.55 -8.92 0.14
N THR A 100 3.26 -9.32 0.23
CA THR A 100 2.77 -10.24 1.27
C THR A 100 3.48 -11.60 1.21
N TYR A 101 3.63 -12.17 0.02
CA TYR A 101 4.40 -13.41 -0.17
C TYR A 101 5.85 -13.24 0.30
N THR A 102 6.47 -12.12 -0.06
CA THR A 102 7.88 -11.84 0.27
C THR A 102 8.08 -11.72 1.78
N TYR A 103 7.24 -10.97 2.51
CA TYR A 103 7.45 -10.90 3.95
C TYR A 103 7.08 -12.19 4.70
N ILE A 104 6.11 -12.99 4.21
CA ILE A 104 5.87 -14.32 4.77
C ILE A 104 7.10 -15.21 4.56
N LYS A 105 7.69 -15.23 3.36
CA LYS A 105 8.93 -15.95 3.08
C LYS A 105 10.07 -15.47 3.98
N THR A 106 10.18 -14.15 4.17
CA THR A 106 11.19 -13.55 5.07
C THR A 106 11.07 -14.07 6.51
N MET A 107 9.86 -14.22 7.05
CA MET A 107 9.67 -14.80 8.38
C MET A 107 10.21 -16.24 8.48
N TYR A 108 9.94 -17.07 7.47
CA TYR A 108 10.47 -18.43 7.42
C TYR A 108 11.99 -18.46 7.30
N GLU A 109 12.59 -17.61 6.46
CA GLU A 109 14.03 -17.53 6.30
C GLU A 109 14.73 -16.99 7.56
N LEU A 110 14.15 -15.99 8.25
CA LEU A 110 14.65 -15.49 9.52
C LEU A 110 14.58 -16.58 10.61
N ASN A 111 13.47 -17.34 10.65
CA ASN A 111 13.36 -18.48 11.57
C ASN A 111 14.39 -19.57 11.26
N LYS A 112 14.57 -19.89 9.98
CA LYS A 112 15.53 -20.92 9.54
C LYS A 112 16.98 -20.54 9.87
N ARG A 113 17.34 -19.27 9.68
CA ARG A 113 18.74 -18.82 9.84
C ARG A 113 19.09 -18.44 11.27
N TYR A 114 18.14 -17.88 12.02
CA TYR A 114 18.42 -17.25 13.33
C TYR A 114 17.55 -17.79 14.47
N GLY A 115 16.55 -18.61 14.15
CA GLY A 115 15.62 -19.18 15.13
C GLY A 115 14.49 -18.24 15.57
N TRP A 116 14.42 -17.02 15.08
CA TRP A 116 13.38 -16.05 15.43
C TRP A 116 11.99 -16.54 15.05
N SER A 117 11.06 -16.52 16.00
CA SER A 117 9.75 -17.18 15.87
C SER A 117 8.55 -16.29 16.16
N LYS A 118 8.75 -15.06 16.69
CA LYS A 118 7.66 -14.16 17.10
C LYS A 118 7.61 -12.94 16.19
N PHE A 119 6.49 -12.78 15.45
CA PHE A 119 6.30 -11.70 14.47
C PHE A 119 4.97 -10.98 14.71
N ILE A 120 4.96 -9.67 14.50
CA ILE A 120 3.75 -8.84 14.54
C ILE A 120 3.66 -8.07 13.22
N ILE A 121 2.54 -8.22 12.50
CA ILE A 121 2.25 -7.46 11.29
C ILE A 121 1.30 -6.33 11.64
N VAL A 122 1.71 -5.09 11.37
CA VAL A 122 0.89 -3.90 11.52
C VAL A 122 0.38 -3.45 10.16
N VAL A 123 -0.93 -3.31 10.04
CA VAL A 123 -1.60 -2.88 8.81
C VAL A 123 -2.45 -1.63 9.04
N PRO A 124 -2.66 -0.78 8.01
CA PRO A 124 -3.37 0.49 8.17
C PRO A 124 -4.88 0.36 8.35
N SER A 125 -5.49 -0.70 7.79
CA SER A 125 -6.95 -0.83 7.76
C SER A 125 -7.45 -2.26 7.96
N ILE A 126 -8.74 -2.39 8.28
CA ILE A 126 -9.42 -3.68 8.41
C ILE A 126 -9.40 -4.45 7.07
N ALA A 127 -9.63 -3.78 5.96
CA ALA A 127 -9.64 -4.42 4.64
C ALA A 127 -8.27 -5.05 4.29
N ILE A 128 -7.16 -4.34 4.57
CA ILE A 128 -5.81 -4.88 4.36
C ILE A 128 -5.55 -6.02 5.34
N ARG A 129 -6.01 -5.93 6.58
CA ARG A 129 -5.91 -6.99 7.58
C ARG A 129 -6.55 -8.30 7.12
N GLU A 130 -7.78 -8.24 6.60
CA GLU A 130 -8.50 -9.38 6.03
C GLU A 130 -7.75 -9.97 4.81
N GLY A 131 -7.20 -9.09 3.95
CA GLY A 131 -6.38 -9.50 2.81
C GLY A 131 -5.10 -10.23 3.21
N VAL A 132 -4.42 -9.75 4.26
CA VAL A 132 -3.23 -10.39 4.82
C VAL A 132 -3.60 -11.75 5.44
N GLN A 133 -4.66 -11.81 6.24
CA GLN A 133 -5.15 -13.07 6.80
C GLN A 133 -5.43 -14.09 5.70
N LYS A 134 -6.17 -13.70 4.67
CA LYS A 134 -6.47 -14.57 3.52
C LYS A 134 -5.22 -15.07 2.81
N SER A 135 -4.20 -14.23 2.73
CA SER A 135 -2.91 -14.59 2.14
C SER A 135 -2.22 -15.69 2.95
N PHE A 136 -2.20 -15.58 4.30
CA PHE A 136 -1.68 -16.63 5.16
C PHE A 136 -2.43 -17.95 4.98
N GLU A 137 -3.77 -17.93 5.00
CA GLU A 137 -4.60 -19.11 4.79
C GLU A 137 -4.28 -19.82 3.45
N THR A 138 -4.13 -19.00 2.39
CA THR A 138 -3.94 -19.52 1.03
C THR A 138 -2.53 -20.06 0.81
N MET A 139 -1.50 -19.44 1.43
CA MET A 139 -0.09 -19.80 1.23
C MET A 139 0.45 -20.80 2.25
N GLN A 140 -0.30 -21.12 3.30
CA GLN A 140 0.16 -21.93 4.41
C GLN A 140 0.70 -23.30 3.97
N GLU A 141 -0.01 -24.01 3.09
CA GLU A 141 0.43 -25.31 2.60
C GLU A 141 1.68 -25.23 1.73
N HIS A 142 1.79 -24.17 0.93
CA HIS A 142 2.97 -23.92 0.08
C HIS A 142 4.23 -23.79 0.94
N PHE A 143 4.21 -22.89 1.91
CA PHE A 143 5.36 -22.67 2.78
C PHE A 143 5.60 -23.84 3.76
N ALA A 144 4.56 -24.51 4.24
CA ALA A 144 4.73 -25.70 5.07
C ALA A 144 5.45 -26.82 4.33
N THR A 145 5.20 -26.96 3.02
CA THR A 145 5.91 -27.93 2.17
C THR A 145 7.36 -27.51 1.94
N GLU A 146 7.63 -26.22 1.74
CA GLU A 146 8.98 -25.71 1.45
C GLU A 146 9.89 -25.75 2.71
N TYR A 147 9.34 -25.38 3.89
CA TYR A 147 10.13 -25.20 5.11
C TYR A 147 9.96 -26.30 6.16
N GLY A 148 9.02 -27.25 5.95
CA GLY A 148 8.73 -28.31 6.93
C GLY A 148 8.08 -27.80 8.22
N LYS A 149 7.68 -26.53 8.29
CA LYS A 149 7.11 -25.87 9.45
C LYS A 149 5.85 -25.09 9.05
N ARG A 150 4.89 -24.98 9.98
CA ARG A 150 3.68 -24.15 9.77
C ARG A 150 3.74 -22.91 10.64
N ILE A 151 3.41 -21.74 10.07
CA ILE A 151 3.14 -20.54 10.84
C ILE A 151 1.78 -20.66 11.49
N GLN A 152 1.74 -20.43 12.80
CA GLN A 152 0.49 -20.20 13.52
C GLN A 152 0.22 -18.70 13.49
N PHE A 153 -0.94 -18.29 12.98
CA PHE A 153 -1.27 -16.87 12.87
C PHE A 153 -2.67 -16.58 13.41
N PHE A 154 -2.86 -15.38 13.91
CA PHE A 154 -4.15 -14.90 14.34
C PHE A 154 -4.28 -13.39 14.13
N VAL A 155 -5.51 -12.95 13.97
CA VAL A 155 -5.85 -11.52 13.98
C VAL A 155 -6.13 -11.12 15.41
N TYR A 156 -5.46 -10.03 15.84
CA TYR A 156 -5.72 -9.44 17.17
C TYR A 156 -7.21 -9.11 17.33
N ASN A 157 -7.76 -9.62 18.41
CA ASN A 157 -9.13 -9.33 18.83
C ASN A 157 -9.16 -9.14 20.34
N SER A 158 -9.62 -7.97 20.78
CA SER A 158 -9.73 -7.63 22.19
C SER A 158 -10.62 -8.56 23.03
N LYS A 159 -11.49 -9.35 22.37
CA LYS A 159 -12.34 -10.36 23.00
C LYS A 159 -11.69 -11.75 23.11
N GLN A 160 -10.50 -11.94 22.56
CA GLN A 160 -9.82 -13.26 22.48
C GLN A 160 -8.36 -13.15 22.93
N LEU A 161 -8.15 -12.67 24.16
CA LEU A 161 -6.80 -12.46 24.72
C LEU A 161 -6.02 -13.78 24.92
N SER A 162 -6.69 -14.92 25.06
CA SER A 162 -6.06 -16.24 25.14
C SER A 162 -5.12 -16.56 23.96
N LYS A 163 -5.35 -15.94 22.80
CA LYS A 163 -4.44 -16.09 21.66
C LYS A 163 -3.10 -15.39 21.87
N ILE A 164 -3.04 -14.33 22.70
CA ILE A 164 -1.80 -13.68 23.10
C ILE A 164 -1.02 -14.58 24.06
N ASP A 165 -1.69 -15.27 25.00
CA ASP A 165 -1.03 -16.26 25.85
C ASP A 165 -0.43 -17.39 25.02
N SER A 166 -1.20 -17.93 24.05
CA SER A 166 -0.69 -18.94 23.12
C SER A 166 0.51 -18.44 22.31
N PHE A 167 0.47 -17.20 21.84
CA PHE A 167 1.58 -16.57 21.13
C PHE A 167 2.85 -16.51 21.97
N ALA A 168 2.74 -16.22 23.26
CA ALA A 168 3.88 -16.10 24.17
C ALA A 168 4.33 -17.43 24.78
N SER A 169 3.44 -18.42 24.93
CA SER A 169 3.74 -19.71 25.61
C SER A 169 4.16 -20.84 24.68
N ASP A 170 4.01 -20.69 23.37
CA ASP A 170 4.42 -21.69 22.39
C ASP A 170 5.74 -21.27 21.72
N CYS A 171 6.71 -22.19 21.61
CA CYS A 171 7.99 -21.94 20.96
C CYS A 171 7.92 -21.91 19.41
N GLY A 172 6.81 -22.30 18.82
CA GLY A 172 6.62 -22.36 17.37
C GLY A 172 6.65 -21.00 16.70
N LEU A 173 6.57 -21.02 15.36
CA LEU A 173 6.55 -19.83 14.53
C LEU A 173 5.16 -19.18 14.57
N HIS A 174 5.06 -18.01 15.21
CA HIS A 174 3.81 -17.30 15.46
C HIS A 174 3.77 -15.92 14.85
N VAL A 175 2.61 -15.54 14.32
CA VAL A 175 2.35 -14.23 13.73
C VAL A 175 1.04 -13.65 14.29
N MET A 176 1.12 -12.44 14.84
CA MET A 176 -0.06 -11.64 15.17
C MET A 176 -0.27 -10.56 14.11
N ILE A 177 -1.48 -10.46 13.56
CA ILE A 177 -1.88 -9.43 12.62
C ILE A 177 -2.73 -8.40 13.36
N ILE A 178 -2.30 -7.14 13.37
CA ILE A 178 -2.98 -6.07 14.11
C ILE A 178 -3.12 -4.82 13.24
N ASN A 179 -4.26 -4.13 13.33
CA ASN A 179 -4.45 -2.85 12.67
C ASN A 179 -4.18 -1.68 13.63
N THR A 180 -3.83 -0.53 13.08
CA THR A 180 -3.48 0.68 13.87
C THR A 180 -4.58 1.13 14.82
N GLN A 181 -5.85 0.94 14.46
CA GLN A 181 -6.99 1.33 15.30
C GLN A 181 -7.01 0.58 16.65
N ALA A 182 -6.42 -0.62 16.71
CA ALA A 182 -6.39 -1.41 17.94
C ALA A 182 -5.50 -0.81 19.04
N PHE A 183 -4.61 0.14 18.72
CA PHE A 183 -3.70 0.75 19.69
C PHE A 183 -3.53 2.27 19.56
N ASN A 184 -4.17 2.94 18.57
CA ASN A 184 -4.00 4.39 18.34
C ASN A 184 -4.76 5.29 19.31
N SER A 185 -5.91 4.87 19.81
CA SER A 185 -6.83 5.73 20.56
C SER A 185 -6.54 5.80 22.07
N SER A 186 -5.64 4.96 22.58
CA SER A 186 -5.41 4.77 24.02
C SER A 186 -4.16 5.44 24.57
N MET A 187 -3.47 6.26 23.79
CA MET A 187 -2.17 6.82 24.17
C MET A 187 -2.23 8.02 25.13
N ASN A 188 -3.41 8.52 25.47
CA ASN A 188 -3.58 9.47 26.57
C ASN A 188 -3.88 8.69 27.86
N GLU A 189 -2.85 8.10 28.45
CA GLU A 189 -2.93 7.36 29.73
C GLU A 189 -3.55 8.22 30.85
N ASP A 190 -3.29 9.54 30.83
CA ASP A 190 -3.76 10.47 31.87
C ASP A 190 -5.22 10.90 31.74
N LYS A 191 -5.88 10.69 30.59
CA LYS A 191 -7.27 11.09 30.35
C LYS A 191 -8.29 9.96 30.44
N ASN A 192 -7.85 8.73 30.63
CA ASN A 192 -8.69 7.53 30.53
C ASN A 192 -9.12 6.93 31.88
N LEU A 193 -8.72 7.50 32.98
CA LEU A 193 -9.22 7.11 34.31
C LEU A 193 -10.64 7.61 34.58
N GLU A 194 -11.13 8.60 33.80
CA GLU A 194 -12.46 9.16 33.94
C GLU A 194 -13.26 9.06 32.63
N GLY A 195 -13.86 7.92 32.38
CA GLY A 195 -15.19 7.76 31.72
C GLY A 195 -15.49 8.43 30.38
N ARG A 196 -14.55 8.86 29.51
CA ARG A 196 -14.85 9.45 28.20
C ARG A 196 -14.47 8.56 27.02
N SER A 197 -15.41 8.45 26.07
CA SER A 197 -15.46 7.59 24.88
C SER A 197 -14.21 7.66 24.00
N GLY A 198 -13.28 6.74 24.18
CA GLY A 198 -12.31 6.32 23.23
C GLY A 198 -12.50 4.83 22.98
N ASP A 199 -12.11 4.33 21.81
CA ASP A 199 -12.31 2.94 21.37
C ASP A 199 -12.03 1.94 22.50
N ALA A 200 -13.07 1.28 22.99
CA ALA A 200 -12.97 0.31 24.09
C ALA A 200 -11.97 -0.83 23.76
N ALA A 201 -11.81 -1.16 22.47
CA ALA A 201 -10.89 -2.18 22.01
C ALA A 201 -9.41 -1.80 22.18
N ALA A 202 -9.05 -0.53 21.96
CA ALA A 202 -7.69 -0.05 22.11
C ALA A 202 -7.24 0.05 23.60
N ARG A 203 -8.19 0.24 24.52
CA ARG A 203 -7.90 0.24 25.97
C ARG A 203 -7.51 -1.14 26.48
N ILE A 204 -8.03 -2.22 25.85
CA ILE A 204 -7.85 -3.59 26.33
C ILE A 204 -6.40 -4.01 26.26
N ILE A 205 -5.67 -3.67 25.19
CA ILE A 205 -4.26 -4.07 25.03
C ILE A 205 -3.34 -3.44 26.07
N PHE A 206 -3.68 -2.23 26.59
CA PHE A 206 -2.87 -1.47 27.56
C PHE A 206 -3.38 -1.57 28.99
N SER A 207 -4.55 -2.16 29.24
CA SER A 207 -5.13 -2.27 30.57
C SER A 207 -4.82 -3.61 31.23
N LYS A 208 -4.64 -3.59 32.58
CA LYS A 208 -4.58 -4.82 33.36
C LYS A 208 -5.90 -5.57 33.28
N ARG A 209 -5.84 -6.88 33.12
CA ARG A 209 -7.01 -7.75 33.01
C ARG A 209 -6.92 -8.93 33.97
N ASP A 210 -7.99 -9.15 34.72
CA ASP A 210 -8.05 -10.29 35.66
C ASP A 210 -8.04 -11.62 34.93
N GLU A 211 -8.71 -11.68 33.75
CA GLU A 211 -8.67 -12.80 32.80
C GLU A 211 -7.24 -13.15 32.35
N PHE A 212 -6.29 -12.21 32.54
CA PHE A 212 -4.91 -12.31 32.09
C PHE A 212 -3.92 -12.30 33.27
N GLY A 213 -4.39 -12.69 34.47
CA GLY A 213 -3.60 -12.70 35.70
C GLY A 213 -3.15 -11.30 36.11
N SER A 214 -4.03 -10.30 35.96
CA SER A 214 -3.77 -8.87 36.26
C SER A 214 -2.58 -8.28 35.49
N ARG A 215 -2.19 -8.89 34.37
CA ARG A 215 -1.13 -8.37 33.46
C ARG A 215 -1.75 -7.55 32.33
N ARG A 216 -0.93 -6.71 31.69
CA ARG A 216 -1.32 -6.00 30.46
C ARG A 216 -0.90 -6.85 29.24
N PRO A 217 -1.79 -7.06 28.26
CA PRO A 217 -1.46 -7.81 27.05
C PRO A 217 -0.20 -7.27 26.32
N ILE A 218 -0.03 -5.94 26.28
CA ILE A 218 1.14 -5.31 25.65
C ILE A 218 2.46 -5.71 26.28
N ASP A 219 2.51 -5.87 27.62
CA ASP A 219 3.74 -6.22 28.33
C ASP A 219 4.20 -7.65 27.99
N ILE A 220 3.23 -8.56 27.81
CA ILE A 220 3.51 -9.93 27.41
C ILE A 220 4.03 -9.98 25.96
N LEU A 221 3.39 -9.24 25.07
CA LEU A 221 3.86 -9.12 23.70
C LEU A 221 5.26 -8.52 23.62
N ALA A 222 5.54 -7.45 24.40
CA ALA A 222 6.83 -6.80 24.45
C ALA A 222 7.96 -7.74 24.96
N GLN A 223 7.67 -8.59 25.96
CA GLN A 223 8.64 -9.55 26.48
C GLN A 223 9.06 -10.61 25.45
N THR A 224 8.23 -10.89 24.44
CA THR A 224 8.60 -11.83 23.36
C THR A 224 9.63 -11.28 22.38
N ASN A 225 10.08 -10.01 22.52
CA ASN A 225 10.97 -9.33 21.58
C ASN A 225 10.51 -9.52 20.11
N PRO A 226 9.27 -9.14 19.74
CA PRO A 226 8.73 -9.48 18.44
C PRO A 226 9.45 -8.76 17.31
N ILE A 227 9.57 -9.40 16.15
CA ILE A 227 9.97 -8.72 14.93
C ILE A 227 8.71 -8.08 14.35
N MET A 228 8.77 -6.76 14.08
CA MET A 228 7.63 -6.04 13.56
C MET A 228 7.73 -5.87 12.04
N ILE A 229 6.62 -6.12 11.35
CA ILE A 229 6.48 -5.86 9.92
C ILE A 229 5.36 -4.85 9.75
N ILE A 230 5.66 -3.73 9.09
CA ILE A 230 4.67 -2.70 8.81
C ILE A 230 4.39 -2.72 7.31
N ASP A 231 3.16 -3.07 6.95
CA ASP A 231 2.67 -3.03 5.58
C ASP A 231 2.09 -1.64 5.30
N GLU A 232 2.51 -1.00 4.21
CA GLU A 232 2.18 0.37 3.82
C GLU A 232 2.48 1.41 4.95
N PRO A 233 3.76 1.55 5.37
CA PRO A 233 4.16 2.39 6.49
C PRO A 233 3.76 3.87 6.34
N GLN A 234 3.63 4.40 5.13
CA GLN A 234 3.16 5.77 4.89
C GLN A 234 1.73 5.99 5.41
N SER A 235 0.90 4.95 5.41
CA SER A 235 -0.46 4.97 5.94
C SER A 235 -0.52 4.67 7.45
N VAL A 236 0.42 3.86 7.96
CA VAL A 236 0.52 3.47 9.36
C VAL A 236 1.20 4.55 10.20
N LEU A 237 2.40 4.99 9.82
CA LEU A 237 3.27 5.85 10.62
C LEU A 237 2.86 7.34 10.58
N GLY A 238 2.06 7.75 9.58
CA GLY A 238 1.65 9.15 9.42
C GLY A 238 2.82 10.11 9.14
N ALA A 239 2.52 11.39 8.93
CA ALA A 239 3.56 12.40 8.65
C ALA A 239 4.27 12.91 9.91
N ASN A 240 3.59 12.91 11.05
CA ASN A 240 4.17 13.42 12.30
C ASN A 240 4.95 12.32 13.03
N LYS A 241 6.27 12.54 13.21
CA LYS A 241 7.16 11.61 13.91
C LYS A 241 6.81 11.40 15.39
N ALA A 242 6.10 12.34 16.02
CA ALA A 242 5.68 12.27 17.42
C ALA A 242 4.24 11.76 17.62
N ASN A 243 3.63 11.15 16.58
CA ASN A 243 2.24 10.71 16.64
C ASN A 243 2.04 9.49 17.58
N ALA A 244 0.79 9.29 17.95
CA ALA A 244 0.36 8.22 18.86
C ALA A 244 0.71 6.82 18.34
N THR A 245 0.63 6.60 17.01
CA THR A 245 0.94 5.31 16.40
C THR A 245 2.39 4.89 16.62
N ARG A 246 3.35 5.80 16.39
CA ARG A 246 4.78 5.51 16.60
C ARG A 246 5.08 5.19 18.06
N LYS A 247 4.47 5.96 18.99
CA LYS A 247 4.57 5.67 20.41
C LYS A 247 3.96 4.31 20.79
N GLY A 248 2.82 3.94 20.16
CA GLY A 248 2.19 2.64 20.34
C GLY A 248 3.07 1.49 19.85
N ILE A 249 3.65 1.64 18.68
CA ILE A 249 4.60 0.67 18.11
C ILE A 249 5.79 0.47 19.04
N ALA A 250 6.37 1.54 19.60
CA ALA A 250 7.49 1.47 20.52
C ALA A 250 7.17 0.65 21.80
N LYS A 251 5.92 0.65 22.26
CA LYS A 251 5.50 -0.14 23.44
C LYS A 251 5.52 -1.65 23.23
N PHE A 252 5.55 -2.12 21.97
CA PHE A 252 5.75 -3.54 21.67
C PHE A 252 7.20 -3.99 21.84
N HIS A 253 8.13 -3.07 22.03
CA HIS A 253 9.58 -3.31 22.14
C HIS A 253 10.09 -4.24 21.01
N PRO A 254 9.85 -3.88 19.74
CA PRO A 254 10.24 -4.75 18.65
C PRO A 254 11.76 -4.90 18.60
N LEU A 255 12.23 -6.11 18.28
CA LEU A 255 13.63 -6.42 18.08
C LEU A 255 14.22 -5.60 16.93
N PHE A 256 13.48 -5.50 15.86
CA PHE A 256 13.66 -4.60 14.73
C PHE A 256 12.35 -4.51 13.93
N THR A 257 12.29 -3.53 13.03
CA THR A 257 11.08 -3.28 12.22
C THR A 257 11.40 -3.29 10.74
N LEU A 258 10.63 -4.05 9.96
CA LEU A 258 10.69 -4.13 8.50
C LEU A 258 9.54 -3.31 7.91
N LEU A 259 9.85 -2.37 7.02
CA LEU A 259 8.91 -1.47 6.38
C LEU A 259 8.70 -1.88 4.92
N TYR A 260 7.57 -2.49 4.60
CA TYR A 260 7.23 -2.93 3.24
C TYR A 260 6.25 -1.97 2.58
N SER A 261 6.61 -1.38 1.44
CA SER A 261 5.72 -0.55 0.64
C SER A 261 6.12 -0.51 -0.83
N ALA A 262 5.22 -0.07 -1.69
CA ALA A 262 5.53 0.33 -3.06
C ALA A 262 6.11 1.75 -3.11
N THR A 263 5.71 2.59 -2.16
CA THR A 263 6.13 4.00 -2.08
C THR A 263 6.38 4.38 -0.64
N HIS A 264 7.57 4.89 -0.37
CA HIS A 264 7.92 5.40 0.96
C HIS A 264 7.95 6.93 0.94
N ARG A 265 7.57 7.56 2.05
CA ARG A 265 7.81 8.99 2.25
C ARG A 265 9.32 9.20 2.38
N LYS A 266 9.86 10.26 1.79
CA LYS A 266 11.31 10.57 1.83
C LYS A 266 11.86 10.59 3.26
N ASP A 267 11.07 11.10 4.21
CA ASP A 267 11.47 11.22 5.62
C ASP A 267 11.34 9.91 6.43
N ASP A 268 10.73 8.88 5.85
CA ASP A 268 10.47 7.57 6.47
C ASP A 268 11.22 6.43 5.76
N VAL A 269 12.23 6.75 4.97
CA VAL A 269 13.15 5.76 4.41
C VAL A 269 14.30 5.55 5.40
N TYR A 270 14.33 4.39 6.03
CA TYR A 270 15.38 4.00 6.95
C TYR A 270 16.13 2.80 6.38
N ASN A 271 17.46 2.90 6.24
CA ASN A 271 18.31 1.76 5.94
C ASN A 271 17.73 0.87 4.81
N MET A 272 17.48 1.44 3.63
CA MET A 272 16.89 0.70 2.52
C MET A 272 17.76 -0.48 2.13
N VAL A 273 17.18 -1.68 2.07
CA VAL A 273 17.88 -2.93 1.77
C VAL A 273 17.54 -3.53 0.42
N TYR A 274 16.36 -3.17 -0.13
CA TYR A 274 15.91 -3.66 -1.42
C TYR A 274 14.98 -2.66 -2.08
N ARG A 275 15.11 -2.52 -3.40
CA ARG A 275 14.25 -1.65 -4.20
C ARG A 275 13.86 -2.34 -5.49
N LEU A 276 12.56 -2.41 -5.73
CA LEU A 276 11.93 -2.78 -6.99
C LEU A 276 10.85 -1.74 -7.26
N ASP A 277 11.25 -0.64 -7.88
CA ASP A 277 10.33 0.46 -8.19
C ASP A 277 9.42 0.17 -9.38
N ALA A 278 8.50 1.11 -9.69
CA ALA A 278 7.52 0.95 -10.76
C ALA A 278 8.16 0.75 -12.13
N MET A 279 9.27 1.45 -12.41
CA MET A 279 9.98 1.35 -13.69
C MET A 279 10.68 0.01 -13.84
N ASP A 280 11.37 -0.44 -12.78
CA ASP A 280 12.01 -1.75 -12.76
C ASP A 280 10.99 -2.89 -12.89
N ALA A 281 9.88 -2.79 -12.15
CA ALA A 281 8.81 -3.77 -12.20
C ALA A 281 8.17 -3.84 -13.59
N TYR A 282 7.96 -2.70 -14.23
CA TYR A 282 7.43 -2.63 -15.60
C TYR A 282 8.43 -3.19 -16.62
N ASN A 283 9.70 -2.79 -16.57
CA ASN A 283 10.73 -3.26 -17.47
C ASN A 283 10.93 -4.79 -17.39
N ARG A 284 10.76 -5.35 -16.19
CA ARG A 284 10.80 -6.81 -15.94
C ARG A 284 9.47 -7.50 -16.24
N LYS A 285 8.46 -6.79 -16.74
CA LYS A 285 7.11 -7.32 -17.07
C LYS A 285 6.40 -7.98 -15.88
N LEU A 286 6.65 -7.47 -14.67
CA LEU A 286 6.05 -7.98 -13.43
C LEU A 286 4.70 -7.33 -13.15
N VAL A 287 4.48 -6.13 -13.65
CA VAL A 287 3.25 -5.34 -13.47
C VAL A 287 2.73 -4.85 -14.80
N LYS A 288 1.44 -4.56 -14.87
CA LYS A 288 0.80 -3.97 -16.05
C LYS A 288 1.25 -2.51 -16.21
N LYS A 289 1.22 -2.03 -17.45
CA LYS A 289 1.41 -0.61 -17.75
C LYS A 289 0.36 0.23 -17.01
N ILE A 290 0.80 1.29 -16.36
CA ILE A 290 -0.08 2.33 -15.82
C ILE A 290 -0.10 3.45 -16.84
N GLU A 291 -1.26 3.71 -17.41
CA GLU A 291 -1.50 4.85 -18.29
C GLU A 291 -2.35 5.87 -17.56
N VAL A 292 -1.89 7.12 -17.55
CA VAL A 292 -2.61 8.23 -16.92
C VAL A 292 -3.04 9.18 -18.04
N LYS A 293 -4.36 9.26 -18.27
CA LYS A 293 -4.94 10.30 -19.11
C LYS A 293 -5.34 11.48 -18.22
N GLY A 294 -4.71 12.62 -18.46
CA GLY A 294 -5.07 13.88 -17.79
C GLY A 294 -6.22 14.54 -18.53
N ILE A 295 -7.20 15.07 -17.80
CA ILE A 295 -8.19 16.01 -18.34
C ILE A 295 -7.67 17.40 -18.03
N SER A 296 -7.31 18.17 -19.06
CA SER A 296 -6.88 19.54 -18.88
C SER A 296 -8.06 20.49 -19.08
N GLN A 297 -8.34 21.30 -18.06
CA GLN A 297 -9.26 22.43 -18.21
C GLN A 297 -8.46 23.62 -18.72
N LYS A 298 -8.64 23.97 -20.01
CA LYS A 298 -8.09 25.21 -20.54
C LYS A 298 -8.99 26.35 -20.10
N GLY A 299 -8.51 27.16 -19.15
CA GLY A 299 -9.19 28.38 -18.74
C GLY A 299 -9.23 29.36 -19.90
N SER A 300 -10.42 29.64 -20.45
CA SER A 300 -10.65 30.76 -21.32
C SER A 300 -11.45 31.80 -20.54
N THR A 301 -10.94 33.00 -20.45
CA THR A 301 -11.60 34.16 -19.85
C THR A 301 -12.77 34.70 -20.69
N ALA A 302 -13.08 34.09 -21.85
CA ALA A 302 -14.00 34.63 -22.83
C ALA A 302 -15.34 33.94 -22.94
N THR A 303 -15.51 32.70 -22.43
CA THR A 303 -16.78 31.97 -22.59
C THR A 303 -17.11 31.11 -21.36
N ASN A 304 -18.36 31.23 -20.87
CA ASN A 304 -18.91 30.40 -19.81
C ASN A 304 -19.49 29.07 -20.32
N GLY A 305 -19.55 28.85 -21.64
CA GLY A 305 -20.15 27.67 -22.25
C GLY A 305 -19.24 26.44 -22.16
N PHE A 306 -19.81 25.34 -21.70
CA PHE A 306 -19.09 24.05 -21.62
C PHE A 306 -18.91 23.43 -23.01
N VAL A 307 -17.66 23.13 -23.40
CA VAL A 307 -17.35 22.32 -24.58
C VAL A 307 -16.28 21.29 -24.19
N TYR A 308 -16.53 20.03 -24.53
CA TYR A 308 -15.61 18.93 -24.30
C TYR A 308 -15.44 18.12 -25.58
N LEU A 309 -14.19 17.89 -26.00
CA LEU A 309 -13.84 17.01 -27.10
C LEU A 309 -13.60 15.60 -26.57
N ASP A 310 -14.52 14.68 -26.89
CA ASP A 310 -14.46 13.26 -26.46
C ASP A 310 -13.44 12.49 -27.31
N GLU A 311 -13.66 12.46 -28.65
CA GLU A 311 -12.79 11.75 -29.58
C GLU A 311 -12.91 12.31 -30.99
N VAL A 312 -11.91 12.08 -31.82
CA VAL A 312 -11.95 12.28 -33.26
C VAL A 312 -12.11 10.91 -33.93
N VAL A 313 -13.21 10.78 -34.66
CA VAL A 313 -13.57 9.51 -35.34
C VAL A 313 -13.11 9.56 -36.78
N ILE A 314 -12.20 8.68 -37.15
CA ILE A 314 -11.68 8.52 -38.51
C ILE A 314 -12.43 7.38 -39.18
N GLY A 315 -13.18 7.70 -40.24
CA GLY A 315 -13.95 6.76 -41.07
C GLY A 315 -13.48 6.74 -42.51
N LYS A 316 -14.33 6.21 -43.40
CA LYS A 316 -14.10 6.23 -44.86
C LYS A 316 -14.31 7.62 -45.50
N GLY A 317 -14.86 8.57 -44.74
CA GLY A 317 -15.11 9.96 -45.17
C GLY A 317 -14.22 10.95 -44.42
N ASN A 318 -14.63 12.24 -44.42
CA ASN A 318 -13.93 13.25 -43.62
C ASN A 318 -13.98 12.92 -42.13
N PRO A 319 -12.91 13.26 -41.35
CA PRO A 319 -12.90 13.06 -39.91
C PRO A 319 -14.10 13.75 -39.26
N GLN A 320 -14.65 13.12 -38.24
CA GLN A 320 -15.73 13.66 -37.41
C GLN A 320 -15.27 13.73 -35.95
N ALA A 321 -15.81 14.69 -35.21
CA ALA A 321 -15.49 14.82 -33.80
C ALA A 321 -16.69 14.56 -32.91
N ARG A 322 -16.51 13.85 -31.81
CA ARG A 322 -17.53 13.69 -30.78
C ARG A 322 -17.37 14.80 -29.75
N ILE A 323 -18.32 15.75 -29.77
CA ILE A 323 -18.26 16.93 -28.89
C ILE A 323 -19.48 16.94 -27.97
N SER A 324 -19.21 17.22 -26.68
CA SER A 324 -20.23 17.45 -25.66
C SER A 324 -20.35 18.93 -25.38
N PHE A 325 -21.56 19.47 -25.38
CA PHE A 325 -21.87 20.88 -25.13
C PHE A 325 -23.26 21.04 -24.51
N ASP A 326 -23.52 22.21 -23.94
CA ASP A 326 -24.81 22.52 -23.31
C ASP A 326 -25.85 22.93 -24.36
N VAL A 327 -27.07 22.44 -24.19
CA VAL A 327 -28.22 22.76 -25.02
C VAL A 327 -29.35 23.28 -24.15
N LYS A 328 -29.99 24.37 -24.59
CA LYS A 328 -31.14 24.97 -23.93
C LYS A 328 -32.37 24.07 -24.10
N THR A 329 -33.04 23.81 -22.98
CA THR A 329 -34.29 23.03 -22.96
C THR A 329 -35.38 23.82 -22.24
N ALA A 330 -36.64 23.40 -22.34
CA ALA A 330 -37.76 24.07 -21.66
C ALA A 330 -37.59 24.15 -20.12
N ASN A 331 -36.82 23.23 -19.54
CA ASN A 331 -36.61 23.11 -18.08
C ASN A 331 -35.19 23.52 -17.63
N GLY A 332 -34.41 24.23 -18.48
CA GLY A 332 -33.02 24.63 -18.16
C GLY A 332 -32.02 24.16 -19.22
N PHE A 333 -30.80 23.86 -18.78
CA PHE A 333 -29.71 23.43 -19.66
C PHE A 333 -29.52 21.92 -19.56
N LYS A 334 -29.29 21.25 -20.72
CA LYS A 334 -28.96 19.83 -20.77
C LYS A 334 -27.67 19.65 -21.57
N GLN A 335 -26.72 18.93 -21.02
CA GLN A 335 -25.52 18.53 -21.72
C GLN A 335 -25.85 17.43 -22.76
N THR A 336 -25.36 17.64 -23.96
CA THR A 336 -25.62 16.71 -25.09
C THR A 336 -24.30 16.42 -25.79
N THR A 337 -24.07 15.16 -26.14
CA THR A 337 -22.91 14.72 -26.92
C THR A 337 -23.38 14.44 -28.34
N ARG A 338 -22.69 15.01 -29.36
CA ARG A 338 -22.99 14.78 -30.77
C ARG A 338 -21.73 14.48 -31.57
N LEU A 339 -21.89 13.67 -32.61
CA LEU A 339 -20.85 13.47 -33.61
C LEU A 339 -21.02 14.57 -34.66
N VAL A 340 -19.98 15.39 -34.84
CA VAL A 340 -20.03 16.61 -35.63
C VAL A 340 -18.95 16.62 -36.70
N GLY A 341 -19.23 17.27 -37.84
CA GLY A 341 -18.25 17.53 -38.89
C GLY A 341 -17.84 19.00 -38.96
N GLU A 342 -16.99 19.32 -39.94
CA GLU A 342 -16.62 20.71 -40.26
C GLU A 342 -17.87 21.52 -40.63
N GLY A 343 -17.92 22.77 -40.21
CA GLY A 343 -19.06 23.67 -40.39
C GLY A 343 -20.14 23.57 -39.31
N PHE A 344 -20.02 22.65 -38.33
CA PHE A 344 -20.99 22.52 -37.25
C PHE A 344 -20.96 23.76 -36.34
N ASN A 345 -22.12 24.42 -36.21
CA ASN A 345 -22.27 25.65 -35.43
C ASN A 345 -22.88 25.35 -34.05
N LEU A 346 -22.09 25.48 -32.98
CA LEU A 346 -22.55 25.22 -31.62
C LEU A 346 -23.63 26.20 -31.16
N PHE A 347 -23.57 27.47 -31.59
CA PHE A 347 -24.57 28.49 -31.25
C PHE A 347 -25.97 28.07 -31.72
N GLU A 348 -26.13 27.77 -33.00
CA GLU A 348 -27.39 27.32 -33.55
C GLU A 348 -27.91 26.02 -32.91
N GLN A 349 -27.01 25.07 -32.68
CA GLN A 349 -27.37 23.74 -32.22
C GLN A 349 -27.58 23.67 -30.70
N SER A 350 -27.15 24.67 -29.97
CA SER A 350 -27.37 24.80 -28.51
C SER A 350 -28.73 25.45 -28.17
N GLY A 351 -29.46 25.94 -29.14
CA GLY A 351 -30.65 26.75 -28.93
C GLY A 351 -30.30 28.21 -28.65
N GLU A 352 -29.34 28.75 -29.39
CA GLU A 352 -28.89 30.14 -29.39
C GLU A 352 -28.36 30.59 -28.00
N LEU A 353 -27.56 29.73 -27.37
CA LEU A 353 -26.91 30.09 -26.12
C LEU A 353 -25.80 31.13 -26.35
N ALA A 354 -25.90 32.25 -25.67
CA ALA A 354 -24.99 33.38 -25.83
C ALA A 354 -23.51 33.00 -25.55
N GLU A 355 -23.28 31.97 -24.76
CA GLU A 355 -21.95 31.43 -24.46
C GLU A 355 -21.22 30.89 -25.69
N TYR A 356 -21.96 30.53 -26.77
CA TYR A 356 -21.39 30.02 -28.02
C TYR A 356 -21.49 31.00 -29.20
N ASP A 357 -21.93 32.24 -28.95
CA ASP A 357 -22.09 33.28 -30.00
C ASP A 357 -20.75 33.74 -30.61
N ASN A 358 -19.63 33.51 -29.89
CA ASN A 358 -18.30 33.89 -30.34
C ASN A 358 -17.68 32.86 -31.29
N HIS A 359 -18.32 32.68 -32.49
CA HIS A 359 -17.82 31.86 -33.59
C HIS A 359 -17.38 30.43 -33.18
N PHE A 360 -18.13 29.75 -32.31
CA PHE A 360 -17.95 28.35 -32.02
C PHE A 360 -18.46 27.47 -33.16
N ILE A 361 -17.86 27.66 -34.33
CA ILE A 361 -18.11 26.87 -35.55
C ILE A 361 -16.88 26.01 -35.79
N VAL A 362 -17.06 24.71 -35.98
CA VAL A 362 -15.99 23.78 -36.29
C VAL A 362 -15.36 24.14 -37.63
N GLU A 363 -14.13 24.69 -37.60
CA GLU A 363 -13.37 25.06 -38.78
C GLU A 363 -12.71 23.86 -39.44
N ARG A 364 -12.04 23.04 -38.61
CA ARG A 364 -11.27 21.87 -39.08
C ARG A 364 -11.20 20.81 -37.99
N ILE A 365 -11.28 19.54 -38.45
CA ILE A 365 -11.04 18.37 -37.61
C ILE A 365 -9.80 17.66 -38.13
N ASP A 366 -8.79 17.51 -37.28
CA ASP A 366 -7.54 16.83 -37.61
C ASP A 366 -7.52 15.44 -36.99
N GLY A 367 -7.56 14.43 -37.83
CA GLY A 367 -7.58 13.03 -37.41
C GLY A 367 -6.18 12.49 -37.03
N ILE A 368 -5.10 13.20 -37.38
CA ILE A 368 -3.73 12.79 -37.03
C ILE A 368 -3.41 13.25 -35.61
N ASP A 369 -3.72 14.52 -35.31
CA ASP A 369 -3.41 15.14 -34.02
C ASP A 369 -4.55 14.92 -32.99
N GLY A 370 -5.69 14.37 -33.39
CA GLY A 370 -6.85 14.21 -32.51
C GLY A 370 -7.40 15.56 -32.05
N SER A 371 -7.47 16.56 -32.94
CA SER A 371 -7.84 17.93 -32.56
C SER A 371 -8.99 18.50 -33.38
N VAL A 372 -9.71 19.45 -32.77
CA VAL A 372 -10.76 20.25 -33.39
C VAL A 372 -10.42 21.71 -33.23
N ARG A 373 -10.37 22.43 -34.36
CA ARG A 373 -10.18 23.88 -34.41
C ARG A 373 -11.49 24.58 -34.70
N PHE A 374 -11.80 25.62 -33.96
CA PHE A 374 -12.96 26.49 -34.13
C PHE A 374 -12.57 27.79 -34.82
N LEU A 375 -13.53 28.43 -35.54
CA LEU A 375 -13.31 29.71 -36.20
C LEU A 375 -12.89 30.86 -35.27
N ASN A 376 -13.19 30.76 -33.98
CA ASN A 376 -12.72 31.71 -32.97
C ASN A 376 -11.23 31.54 -32.58
N GLY A 377 -10.51 30.63 -33.27
CA GLY A 377 -9.09 30.35 -33.04
C GLY A 377 -8.83 29.35 -31.93
N LEU A 378 -9.84 28.88 -31.21
CA LEU A 378 -9.71 27.85 -30.18
C LEU A 378 -9.39 26.49 -30.83
N THR A 379 -8.44 25.76 -30.26
CA THR A 379 -8.15 24.38 -30.64
C THR A 379 -8.29 23.50 -29.39
N LEU A 380 -9.09 22.45 -29.50
CA LEU A 380 -9.24 21.41 -28.47
C LEU A 380 -8.64 20.11 -28.98
N TYR A 381 -7.96 19.42 -28.11
CA TYR A 381 -7.48 18.06 -28.33
C TYR A 381 -8.38 17.06 -27.61
N GLU A 382 -8.33 15.80 -27.99
CA GLU A 382 -9.09 14.74 -27.32
C GLU A 382 -8.85 14.78 -25.80
N GLY A 383 -9.93 14.84 -25.01
CA GLY A 383 -9.88 14.99 -23.56
C GLY A 383 -9.83 16.43 -23.03
N ASP A 384 -9.75 17.46 -23.91
CA ASP A 384 -9.80 18.86 -23.51
C ASP A 384 -11.24 19.32 -23.22
N ALA A 385 -11.40 20.05 -22.11
CA ALA A 385 -12.66 20.69 -21.74
C ALA A 385 -12.45 22.20 -21.50
N ILE A 386 -13.41 23.02 -21.89
CA ILE A 386 -13.45 24.47 -21.62
C ILE A 386 -14.79 24.88 -21.02
N GLY A 387 -14.82 26.08 -20.42
CA GLY A 387 -16.02 26.69 -19.83
C GLY A 387 -16.28 26.24 -18.37
N LYS A 388 -17.47 26.55 -17.86
CA LYS A 388 -17.89 26.15 -16.51
C LYS A 388 -18.13 24.66 -16.47
N VAL A 389 -17.12 23.92 -16.02
CA VAL A 389 -17.24 22.48 -15.81
C VAL A 389 -17.80 22.22 -14.41
N ASN A 390 -18.98 21.62 -14.34
CA ASN A 390 -19.52 21.13 -13.07
C ASN A 390 -18.66 19.93 -12.61
N GLU A 391 -18.35 19.87 -11.32
CA GLU A 391 -17.53 18.82 -10.72
C GLU A 391 -18.06 17.41 -10.99
N ASP A 392 -19.39 17.23 -11.04
CA ASP A 392 -20.02 15.95 -11.38
C ASP A 392 -19.81 15.55 -12.84
N VAL A 393 -19.73 16.52 -13.75
CA VAL A 393 -19.42 16.28 -15.16
C VAL A 393 -17.97 15.85 -15.33
N LEU A 394 -17.03 16.52 -14.65
CA LEU A 394 -15.62 16.13 -14.61
C LEU A 394 -15.46 14.70 -14.12
N ARG A 395 -16.12 14.35 -13.02
CA ARG A 395 -16.09 12.98 -12.49
C ARG A 395 -16.62 11.95 -13.47
N LYS A 396 -17.72 12.25 -14.16
CA LYS A 396 -18.28 11.35 -15.20
C LYS A 396 -17.31 11.15 -16.36
N ILE A 397 -16.65 12.22 -16.81
CA ILE A 397 -15.65 12.16 -17.86
C ILE A 397 -14.45 11.31 -17.38
N GLN A 398 -13.94 11.56 -16.19
CA GLN A 398 -12.84 10.78 -15.58
C GLN A 398 -13.17 9.29 -15.51
N ILE A 399 -14.37 8.94 -15.06
CA ILE A 399 -14.83 7.54 -14.99
C ILE A 399 -14.90 6.92 -16.37
N ARG A 400 -15.47 7.62 -17.35
CA ARG A 400 -15.59 7.14 -18.75
C ARG A 400 -14.21 6.88 -19.34
N GLU A 401 -13.30 7.84 -19.26
CA GLU A 401 -11.95 7.73 -19.80
C GLU A 401 -11.15 6.62 -19.10
N THR A 402 -11.32 6.45 -17.79
CA THR A 402 -10.71 5.36 -17.05
C THR A 402 -11.19 3.99 -17.56
N ILE A 403 -12.50 3.83 -17.75
CA ILE A 403 -13.09 2.58 -18.28
C ILE A 403 -12.60 2.31 -19.70
N ARG A 404 -12.58 3.33 -20.55
CA ARG A 404 -12.12 3.22 -21.95
C ARG A 404 -10.66 2.79 -22.02
N THR A 405 -9.79 3.49 -21.31
CA THR A 405 -8.36 3.15 -21.21
C THR A 405 -8.15 1.74 -20.67
N HIS A 406 -8.95 1.33 -19.68
CA HIS A 406 -8.87 -0.03 -19.14
C HIS A 406 -9.24 -1.09 -20.19
N ILE A 407 -10.27 -0.85 -20.99
CA ILE A 407 -10.70 -1.76 -22.08
C ILE A 407 -9.60 -1.83 -23.15
N GLU A 408 -9.06 -0.69 -23.58
CA GLU A 408 -7.99 -0.61 -24.59
C GLU A 408 -6.74 -1.39 -24.13
N LEU A 409 -6.28 -1.17 -22.90
CA LEU A 409 -5.15 -1.89 -22.33
C LEU A 409 -5.43 -3.40 -22.17
N SER A 410 -6.67 -3.78 -21.85
CA SER A 410 -7.06 -5.19 -21.75
C SER A 410 -7.05 -5.88 -23.09
N LEU A 411 -7.50 -5.21 -24.16
CA LEU A 411 -7.49 -5.73 -25.53
C LEU A 411 -6.06 -5.92 -26.05
N ILE A 412 -5.15 -5.00 -25.77
CA ILE A 412 -3.73 -5.11 -26.14
C ILE A 412 -3.10 -6.35 -25.46
N HIS A 413 -3.43 -6.62 -24.20
CA HIS A 413 -2.92 -7.79 -23.48
C HIS A 413 -3.53 -9.13 -23.95
N ILE A 414 -4.71 -9.12 -24.54
CA ILE A 414 -5.32 -10.32 -25.15
C ILE A 414 -4.65 -10.65 -26.49
N SER A 415 -4.21 -9.63 -27.24
CA SER A 415 -3.52 -9.80 -28.52
C SER A 415 -2.05 -10.17 -28.40
N GLU A 416 -1.41 -9.92 -27.23
CA GLU A 416 -0.07 -10.40 -26.92
C GLU A 416 -0.15 -11.53 -25.88
N PRO A 417 -0.25 -12.82 -26.30
CA PRO A 417 -0.19 -13.92 -25.35
C PRO A 417 1.16 -13.89 -24.64
N THR A 418 1.13 -13.63 -23.35
CA THR A 418 2.31 -13.72 -22.48
C THR A 418 2.94 -15.11 -22.66
N ARG A 419 4.04 -15.20 -23.36
CA ARG A 419 4.92 -16.37 -23.34
C ARG A 419 5.45 -16.52 -21.93
N HIS A 420 4.83 -17.42 -21.17
CA HIS A 420 5.33 -17.88 -19.87
C HIS A 420 6.17 -19.14 -20.02
#